data_dd7dcf2611469341dbd390705d15fdba
#
_entry.id   dd7dcf2611469341dbd390705d15fdba
#
_cell.length_a   1.000
_cell.length_b   1.000
_cell.length_c   1.000
_cell.angle_alpha   90.00
_cell.angle_beta   90.00
_cell.angle_gamma   90.00
#
_symmetry.space_group_name_H-M   'P 1'
#
loop_
_entity.id
_entity.type
_entity.pdbx_description
1 polymer ?
#
loop_
_entity_poly.entity_id
_entity_poly.type
_entity_poly.pdbx_seq_one_letter_code
_entity_poly.pdbx_strand_id
1 'polypeptide(L)'
;MRVDPHTFAENFIPEDHFKSQARARGVELGTVDTTPGAGAFLRFLASTLKAQSVVEVGTGSGVGSLWLFDGMLPSGTLTSIDDEMEHSQIAKLAFADADIAPSRYRLINNSVLDVISKLTDRAYDLVVVRHNPEDLSYVINEAQRILRSGGALVIDNYYGGGKVCDAAQRDPRTVALRDAGKIIKNDTDHWVSSL
;
A
#
# COMPACT_ATOMS: atom_id res chain seq x y z
N MET A 1 0.52 32.90 8.21
CA MET A 1 0.88 31.70 9.02
C MET A 1 1.79 30.83 8.17
N ARG A 2 2.97 30.45 8.64
CA ARG A 2 3.91 29.60 7.88
C ARG A 2 3.48 28.14 8.08
N VAL A 3 3.09 27.48 7.00
CA VAL A 3 2.80 26.05 7.01
C VAL A 3 4.13 25.29 6.99
N ASP A 4 4.28 24.24 7.78
CA ASP A 4 5.50 23.44 7.73
C ASP A 4 5.59 22.65 6.41
N PRO A 5 6.81 22.35 5.91
CA PRO A 5 6.97 21.70 4.60
C PRO A 5 6.31 20.32 4.49
N HIS A 6 6.26 19.54 5.57
CA HIS A 6 5.62 18.23 5.57
C HIS A 6 4.10 18.37 5.38
N THR A 7 3.46 19.23 6.18
CA THR A 7 2.03 19.54 6.05
C THR A 7 1.69 20.08 4.66
N PHE A 8 2.57 20.91 4.08
CA PHE A 8 2.38 21.42 2.72
C PHE A 8 2.43 20.28 1.69
N ALA A 9 3.42 19.39 1.78
CA ALA A 9 3.57 18.26 0.86
C ALA A 9 2.38 17.28 0.95
N GLU A 10 1.93 16.96 2.17
CA GLU A 10 0.78 16.09 2.40
C GLU A 10 -0.53 16.64 1.81
N ASN A 11 -0.67 17.95 1.73
CA ASN A 11 -1.87 18.60 1.20
C ASN A 11 -1.70 19.15 -0.23
N PHE A 12 -0.59 18.84 -0.89
CA PHE A 12 -0.31 19.36 -2.24
C PHE A 12 -1.28 18.82 -3.28
N ILE A 13 -1.62 17.54 -3.20
CA ILE A 13 -2.71 16.92 -3.98
C ILE A 13 -3.81 16.53 -3.01
N PRO A 14 -4.92 17.27 -2.94
CA PRO A 14 -5.99 16.97 -2.00
C PRO A 14 -6.75 15.71 -2.39
N GLU A 15 -7.29 15.04 -1.39
CA GLU A 15 -8.25 13.95 -1.60
C GLU A 15 -9.56 14.50 -2.16
N ASP A 16 -10.12 13.77 -3.12
CA ASP A 16 -11.48 14.01 -3.58
C ASP A 16 -12.51 13.55 -2.53
N HIS A 17 -13.79 13.74 -2.86
CA HIS A 17 -14.88 13.39 -1.98
C HIS A 17 -14.90 11.89 -1.62
N PHE A 18 -14.64 11.00 -2.57
CA PHE A 18 -14.70 9.55 -2.37
C PHE A 18 -13.61 9.06 -1.42
N LYS A 19 -12.37 9.54 -1.60
CA LYS A 19 -11.24 9.22 -0.72
C LYS A 19 -11.47 9.76 0.70
N SER A 20 -11.95 11.01 0.81
CA SER A 20 -12.26 11.61 2.11
C SER A 20 -13.37 10.85 2.84
N GLN A 21 -14.40 10.36 2.13
CA GLN A 21 -15.47 9.57 2.70
C GLN A 21 -14.99 8.17 3.12
N ALA A 22 -14.17 7.51 2.29
CA ALA A 22 -13.55 6.24 2.63
C ALA A 22 -12.69 6.36 3.90
N ARG A 23 -11.86 7.40 3.99
CA ARG A 23 -11.06 7.72 5.18
C ARG A 23 -11.91 7.92 6.43
N ALA A 24 -13.03 8.64 6.32
CA ALA A 24 -13.93 8.85 7.45
C ALA A 24 -14.46 7.51 8.00
N ARG A 25 -14.86 6.58 7.13
CA ARG A 25 -15.26 5.21 7.54
C ARG A 25 -14.10 4.45 8.18
N GLY A 26 -12.89 4.60 7.65
CA GLY A 26 -11.69 4.00 8.22
C GLY A 26 -11.40 4.46 9.64
N VAL A 27 -11.54 5.76 9.91
CA VAL A 27 -11.38 6.33 11.25
C VAL A 27 -12.36 5.69 12.25
N GLU A 28 -13.62 5.45 11.85
CA GLU A 28 -14.62 4.78 12.69
C GLU A 28 -14.23 3.34 13.08
N LEU A 29 -13.50 2.64 12.20
CA LEU A 29 -12.99 1.28 12.43
C LEU A 29 -11.54 1.25 12.97
N GLY A 30 -10.91 2.41 13.13
CA GLY A 30 -9.54 2.51 13.62
C GLY A 30 -8.47 2.08 12.62
N THR A 31 -8.77 2.13 11.31
CA THR A 31 -7.75 1.84 10.26
C THR A 31 -6.67 2.92 10.24
N VAL A 32 -5.47 2.52 9.86
CA VAL A 32 -4.36 3.44 9.57
C VAL A 32 -4.21 3.51 8.06
N ASP A 33 -4.90 4.45 7.43
CA ASP A 33 -4.90 4.58 5.98
C ASP A 33 -3.69 5.34 5.44
N THR A 34 -3.40 5.13 4.15
CA THR A 34 -2.42 5.91 3.38
C THR A 34 -2.69 7.41 3.54
N THR A 35 -1.64 8.20 3.84
CA THR A 35 -1.76 9.66 3.89
C THR A 35 -2.01 10.24 2.49
N PRO A 36 -2.56 11.47 2.37
CA PRO A 36 -2.79 12.08 1.06
C PRO A 36 -1.53 12.20 0.20
N GLY A 37 -0.41 12.59 0.79
CA GLY A 37 0.88 12.69 0.10
C GLY A 37 1.39 11.33 -0.38
N ALA A 38 1.32 10.30 0.47
CA ALA A 38 1.68 8.94 0.09
C ALA A 38 0.73 8.39 -0.99
N GLY A 39 -0.57 8.66 -0.88
CA GLY A 39 -1.56 8.27 -1.88
C GLY A 39 -1.29 8.92 -3.25
N ALA A 40 -0.98 10.23 -3.26
CA ALA A 40 -0.58 10.92 -4.48
C ALA A 40 0.69 10.30 -5.12
N PHE A 41 1.64 9.84 -4.30
CA PHE A 41 2.82 9.13 -4.76
C PHE A 41 2.45 7.74 -5.34
N LEU A 42 1.54 6.99 -4.72
CA LEU A 42 1.04 5.71 -5.26
C LEU A 42 0.39 5.90 -6.63
N ARG A 43 -0.45 6.93 -6.78
CA ARG A 43 -1.04 7.31 -8.07
C ARG A 43 0.02 7.63 -9.11
N PHE A 44 1.01 8.46 -8.77
CA PHE A 44 2.12 8.82 -9.65
C PHE A 44 2.88 7.58 -10.10
N LEU A 45 3.23 6.69 -9.18
CA LEU A 45 3.99 5.47 -9.46
C LEU A 45 3.19 4.51 -10.35
N ALA A 46 1.92 4.25 -10.03
CA ALA A 46 1.03 3.42 -10.84
C ALA A 46 0.89 3.95 -12.28
N SER A 47 0.79 5.28 -12.44
CA SER A 47 0.74 5.93 -13.76
C SER A 47 2.06 5.80 -14.52
N THR A 48 3.19 6.03 -13.86
CA THR A 48 4.53 5.91 -14.45
C THR A 48 4.82 4.49 -14.94
N LEU A 49 4.43 3.49 -14.16
CA LEU A 49 4.55 2.07 -14.50
C LEU A 49 3.53 1.62 -15.54
N LYS A 50 2.52 2.44 -15.88
CA LYS A 50 1.34 2.04 -16.66
C LYS A 50 0.72 0.77 -16.09
N ALA A 51 0.54 0.76 -14.77
CA ALA A 51 0.21 -0.44 -14.02
C ALA A 51 -1.13 -1.05 -14.47
N GLN A 52 -1.11 -2.35 -14.79
CA GLN A 52 -2.26 -3.18 -15.13
C GLN A 52 -2.57 -4.21 -14.05
N SER A 53 -1.55 -4.71 -13.37
CA SER A 53 -1.70 -5.72 -12.33
C SER A 53 -1.02 -5.23 -11.05
N VAL A 54 -1.82 -4.89 -10.05
CA VAL A 54 -1.34 -4.36 -8.76
C VAL A 54 -1.76 -5.28 -7.63
N VAL A 55 -0.86 -5.49 -6.67
CA VAL A 55 -1.17 -6.15 -5.39
C VAL A 55 -1.10 -5.10 -4.28
N GLU A 56 -2.11 -5.07 -3.45
CA GLU A 56 -2.13 -4.30 -2.20
C GLU A 56 -2.27 -5.28 -1.02
N VAL A 57 -1.42 -5.13 -0.05
CA VAL A 57 -1.43 -5.90 1.21
C VAL A 57 -1.79 -4.95 2.34
N GLY A 58 -2.96 -5.16 2.93
CA GLY A 58 -3.60 -4.22 3.85
C GLY A 58 -4.55 -3.28 3.13
N THR A 59 -5.79 -3.72 2.92
CA THR A 59 -6.86 -2.96 2.23
C THR A 59 -7.29 -1.73 3.00
N GLY A 60 -7.41 -1.87 4.34
CA GLY A 60 -7.94 -0.82 5.21
C GLY A 60 -9.29 -0.32 4.75
N SER A 61 -9.49 1.00 4.72
CA SER A 61 -10.75 1.61 4.26
C SER A 61 -10.88 1.68 2.72
N GLY A 62 -9.86 1.27 1.97
CA GLY A 62 -9.80 1.38 0.51
C GLY A 62 -9.27 2.71 -0.02
N VAL A 63 -8.84 3.64 0.83
CA VAL A 63 -8.24 4.93 0.40
C VAL A 63 -7.02 4.70 -0.49
N GLY A 64 -6.08 3.82 -0.08
CA GLY A 64 -4.91 3.48 -0.89
C GLY A 64 -5.29 2.92 -2.24
N SER A 65 -6.27 2.00 -2.27
CA SER A 65 -6.82 1.42 -3.49
C SER A 65 -7.39 2.48 -4.44
N LEU A 66 -8.14 3.48 -3.92
CA LEU A 66 -8.70 4.56 -4.74
C LEU A 66 -7.60 5.41 -5.39
N TRP A 67 -6.53 5.72 -4.66
CA TRP A 67 -5.37 6.39 -5.23
C TRP A 67 -4.67 5.56 -6.31
N LEU A 68 -4.57 4.24 -6.11
CA LEU A 68 -4.02 3.32 -7.12
C LEU A 68 -4.87 3.29 -8.38
N PHE A 69 -6.20 3.20 -8.27
CA PHE A 69 -7.12 3.22 -9.44
C PHE A 69 -6.98 4.49 -10.27
N ASP A 70 -6.73 5.63 -9.64
CA ASP A 70 -6.50 6.90 -10.34
C ASP A 70 -5.23 6.90 -11.20
N GLY A 71 -4.24 6.09 -10.84
CA GLY A 71 -2.96 5.99 -11.56
C GLY A 71 -2.87 4.79 -12.51
N MET A 72 -3.61 3.73 -12.24
CA MET A 72 -3.62 2.50 -13.05
C MET A 72 -4.26 2.70 -14.42
N LEU A 73 -3.90 1.85 -15.38
CA LEU A 73 -4.62 1.81 -16.65
C LEU A 73 -6.11 1.45 -16.42
N PRO A 74 -7.03 1.96 -17.27
CA PRO A 74 -8.48 1.69 -17.11
C PRO A 74 -8.85 0.22 -17.12
N SER A 75 -8.08 -0.63 -17.82
CA SER A 75 -8.25 -2.09 -17.85
C SER A 75 -7.53 -2.82 -16.71
N GLY A 76 -6.80 -2.09 -15.88
CA GLY A 76 -5.98 -2.68 -14.81
C GLY A 76 -6.82 -3.27 -13.69
N THR A 77 -6.28 -4.31 -13.05
CA THR A 77 -6.90 -5.02 -11.92
C THR A 77 -6.05 -4.90 -10.66
N LEU A 78 -6.67 -4.51 -9.57
CA LEU A 78 -6.11 -4.52 -8.24
C LEU A 78 -6.50 -5.81 -7.51
N THR A 79 -5.52 -6.52 -6.95
CA THR A 79 -5.73 -7.60 -5.97
C THR A 79 -5.38 -7.04 -4.60
N SER A 80 -6.37 -6.84 -3.74
CA SER A 80 -6.18 -6.31 -2.39
C SER A 80 -6.47 -7.39 -1.36
N ILE A 81 -5.56 -7.60 -0.43
CA ILE A 81 -5.54 -8.69 0.54
C ILE A 81 -5.59 -8.08 1.94
N ASP A 82 -6.54 -8.53 2.74
CA ASP A 82 -6.68 -8.11 4.14
C ASP A 82 -7.26 -9.27 4.97
N ASP A 83 -6.80 -9.46 6.18
CA ASP A 83 -7.30 -10.48 7.10
C ASP A 83 -8.54 -10.02 7.87
N GLU A 84 -8.82 -8.72 7.90
CA GLU A 84 -10.01 -8.15 8.53
C GLU A 84 -11.18 -8.04 7.54
N MET A 85 -12.27 -8.75 7.82
CA MET A 85 -13.45 -8.76 6.95
C MET A 85 -14.11 -7.37 6.83
N GLU A 86 -14.14 -6.64 7.93
CA GLU A 86 -14.71 -5.30 8.01
C GLU A 86 -14.00 -4.33 7.07
N HIS A 87 -12.66 -4.42 6.95
CA HIS A 87 -11.89 -3.63 6.00
C HIS A 87 -12.33 -3.90 4.56
N SER A 88 -12.44 -5.15 4.18
CA SER A 88 -12.91 -5.53 2.84
C SER A 88 -14.33 -5.02 2.54
N GLN A 89 -15.22 -5.00 3.56
CA GLN A 89 -16.58 -4.51 3.40
C GLN A 89 -16.63 -2.99 3.17
N ILE A 90 -15.92 -2.19 3.98
CA ILE A 90 -15.89 -0.73 3.80
C ILE A 90 -15.15 -0.31 2.54
N ALA A 91 -14.08 -1.01 2.16
CA ALA A 91 -13.38 -0.78 0.90
C ALA A 91 -14.31 -1.03 -0.30
N LYS A 92 -15.10 -2.11 -0.27
CA LYS A 92 -16.09 -2.40 -1.32
C LYS A 92 -17.15 -1.30 -1.46
N LEU A 93 -17.59 -0.71 -0.34
CA LEU A 93 -18.48 0.46 -0.36
C LEU A 93 -17.78 1.68 -0.99
N ALA A 94 -16.52 1.94 -0.61
CA ALA A 94 -15.74 3.04 -1.17
C ALA A 94 -15.55 2.90 -2.70
N PHE A 95 -15.34 1.67 -3.19
CA PHE A 95 -15.21 1.40 -4.62
C PHE A 95 -16.54 1.59 -5.36
N ALA A 96 -17.66 1.17 -4.75
CA ALA A 96 -18.98 1.38 -5.33
C ALA A 96 -19.35 2.87 -5.41
N ASP A 97 -19.06 3.65 -4.35
CA ASP A 97 -19.27 5.09 -4.33
C ASP A 97 -18.47 5.83 -5.42
N ALA A 98 -17.25 5.35 -5.71
CA ALA A 98 -16.35 5.89 -6.71
C ALA A 98 -16.54 5.29 -8.12
N ASP A 99 -17.65 4.56 -8.37
CA ASP A 99 -17.96 3.90 -9.65
C ASP A 99 -16.84 2.98 -10.18
N ILE A 100 -16.05 2.36 -9.28
CA ILE A 100 -15.05 1.37 -9.67
C ILE A 100 -15.75 0.06 -10.04
N ALA A 101 -15.64 -0.32 -11.31
CA ALA A 101 -16.27 -1.55 -11.81
C ALA A 101 -15.76 -2.80 -11.05
N PRO A 102 -16.65 -3.74 -10.67
CA PRO A 102 -16.26 -4.96 -9.95
C PRO A 102 -15.22 -5.83 -10.67
N SER A 103 -15.09 -5.70 -11.98
CA SER A 103 -14.06 -6.38 -12.77
C SER A 103 -12.65 -5.83 -12.57
N ARG A 104 -12.52 -4.64 -11.96
CA ARG A 104 -11.25 -3.97 -11.72
C ARG A 104 -10.58 -4.34 -10.40
N TYR A 105 -11.24 -5.09 -9.53
CA TYR A 105 -10.64 -5.46 -8.25
C TYR A 105 -10.99 -6.89 -7.82
N ARG A 106 -10.12 -7.43 -6.98
CA ARG A 106 -10.32 -8.67 -6.22
C ARG A 106 -10.00 -8.35 -4.78
N LEU A 107 -11.02 -8.28 -3.92
CA LEU A 107 -10.85 -8.20 -2.48
C LEU A 107 -10.78 -9.62 -1.92
N ILE A 108 -9.68 -9.95 -1.27
CA ILE A 108 -9.42 -11.28 -0.70
C ILE A 108 -9.28 -11.13 0.80
N ASN A 109 -10.30 -11.60 1.52
CA ASN A 109 -10.26 -11.65 2.97
C ASN A 109 -9.66 -12.98 3.42
N ASN A 110 -8.38 -12.99 3.69
CA ASN A 110 -7.62 -14.16 4.14
C ASN A 110 -6.23 -13.72 4.63
N SER A 111 -5.51 -14.64 5.30
CA SER A 111 -4.11 -14.44 5.68
C SER A 111 -3.26 -14.01 4.49
N VAL A 112 -2.51 -12.94 4.65
CA VAL A 112 -1.60 -12.42 3.63
C VAL A 112 -0.60 -13.48 3.20
N LEU A 113 -0.03 -14.24 4.16
CA LEU A 113 0.98 -15.27 3.90
C LEU A 113 0.43 -16.39 3.02
N ASP A 114 -0.84 -16.79 3.24
CA ASP A 114 -1.48 -17.83 2.48
C ASP A 114 -1.85 -17.41 1.06
N VAL A 115 -2.14 -16.14 0.86
CA VAL A 115 -2.56 -15.62 -0.45
C VAL A 115 -1.37 -15.24 -1.31
N ILE A 116 -0.41 -14.47 -0.76
CA ILE A 116 0.70 -13.93 -1.55
C ILE A 116 1.56 -15.05 -2.14
N SER A 117 1.74 -16.16 -1.41
CA SER A 117 2.48 -17.34 -1.87
C SER A 117 1.87 -18.03 -3.10
N LYS A 118 0.56 -17.83 -3.36
CA LYS A 118 -0.17 -18.42 -4.47
C LYS A 118 -0.29 -17.49 -5.69
N LEU A 119 0.17 -16.25 -5.56
CA LEU A 119 0.16 -15.30 -6.66
C LEU A 119 1.19 -15.67 -7.73
N THR A 120 0.88 -15.34 -8.97
CA THR A 120 1.69 -15.71 -10.15
C THR A 120 3.03 -14.98 -10.17
N ASP A 121 4.10 -15.70 -10.45
CA ASP A 121 5.45 -15.17 -10.59
C ASP A 121 5.51 -14.13 -11.72
N ARG A 122 6.24 -13.03 -11.49
CA ARG A 122 6.55 -11.99 -12.49
C ARG A 122 5.34 -11.44 -13.24
N ALA A 123 4.18 -11.39 -12.57
CA ALA A 123 2.92 -10.99 -13.20
C ALA A 123 2.43 -9.59 -12.76
N TYR A 124 3.07 -8.97 -11.78
CA TYR A 124 2.59 -7.73 -11.19
C TYR A 124 3.52 -6.56 -11.45
N ASP A 125 2.92 -5.39 -11.69
CA ASP A 125 3.62 -4.14 -11.96
C ASP A 125 4.03 -3.42 -10.68
N LEU A 126 3.19 -3.53 -9.66
CA LEU A 126 3.34 -2.81 -8.39
C LEU A 126 2.81 -3.68 -7.26
N VAL A 127 3.57 -3.73 -6.18
CA VAL A 127 3.14 -4.29 -4.89
C VAL A 127 3.21 -3.18 -3.84
N VAL A 128 2.11 -2.95 -3.13
CA VAL A 128 2.01 -1.98 -2.02
C VAL A 128 1.74 -2.73 -0.74
N VAL A 129 2.53 -2.49 0.29
CA VAL A 129 2.42 -3.19 1.57
C VAL A 129 2.19 -2.18 2.70
N ARG A 130 1.05 -2.34 3.37
CA ARG A 130 0.67 -1.64 4.60
C ARG A 130 0.07 -2.63 5.60
N HIS A 131 0.80 -3.69 5.85
CA HIS A 131 0.37 -4.79 6.70
C HIS A 131 1.24 -4.89 7.96
N ASN A 132 0.97 -5.91 8.79
CA ASN A 132 1.75 -6.19 9.97
C ASN A 132 3.24 -6.32 9.63
N PRO A 133 4.11 -5.48 10.22
CA PRO A 133 5.54 -5.52 9.91
C PRO A 133 6.24 -6.82 10.31
N GLU A 134 5.67 -7.62 11.21
CA GLU A 134 6.28 -8.88 11.66
C GLU A 134 6.43 -9.88 10.51
N ASP A 135 5.54 -9.82 9.52
CA ASP A 135 5.57 -10.67 8.32
C ASP A 135 6.31 -10.02 7.15
N LEU A 136 6.79 -8.78 7.33
CA LEU A 136 7.26 -7.95 6.22
C LEU A 136 8.45 -8.57 5.47
N SER A 137 9.37 -9.25 6.16
CA SER A 137 10.49 -9.92 5.52
C SER A 137 10.03 -11.03 4.56
N TYR A 138 9.02 -11.79 4.93
CA TYR A 138 8.42 -12.80 4.05
C TYR A 138 7.70 -12.14 2.86
N VAL A 139 6.92 -11.09 3.13
CA VAL A 139 6.18 -10.35 2.10
C VAL A 139 7.13 -9.70 1.07
N ILE A 140 8.29 -9.20 1.50
CA ILE A 140 9.33 -8.65 0.60
C ILE A 140 9.85 -9.74 -0.35
N ASN A 141 10.17 -10.93 0.16
CA ASN A 141 10.63 -12.04 -0.67
C ASN A 141 9.57 -12.47 -1.69
N GLU A 142 8.32 -12.56 -1.27
CA GLU A 142 7.22 -12.86 -2.17
C GLU A 142 6.96 -11.73 -3.18
N ALA A 143 7.05 -10.47 -2.77
CA ALA A 143 6.95 -9.33 -3.67
C ALA A 143 8.02 -9.39 -4.77
N GLN A 144 9.26 -9.74 -4.41
CA GLN A 144 10.34 -9.95 -5.38
C GLN A 144 10.00 -11.05 -6.40
N ARG A 145 9.41 -12.15 -5.95
CA ARG A 145 8.99 -13.27 -6.82
C ARG A 145 7.89 -12.88 -7.80
N ILE A 146 6.86 -12.19 -7.30
CA ILE A 146 5.65 -11.88 -8.09
C ILE A 146 5.80 -10.63 -8.99
N LEU A 147 6.70 -9.71 -8.65
CA LEU A 147 6.97 -8.53 -9.46
C LEU A 147 7.65 -8.89 -10.78
N ARG A 148 7.19 -8.31 -11.88
CA ARG A 148 7.92 -8.36 -13.14
C ARG A 148 9.21 -7.54 -13.09
N SER A 149 10.11 -7.77 -14.01
CA SER A 149 11.27 -6.88 -14.19
C SER A 149 10.81 -5.44 -14.46
N GLY A 150 11.38 -4.49 -13.73
CA GLY A 150 10.97 -3.08 -13.76
C GLY A 150 9.69 -2.78 -12.98
N GLY A 151 9.13 -3.73 -12.25
CA GLY A 151 8.06 -3.49 -11.27
C GLY A 151 8.56 -2.79 -10.02
N ALA A 152 7.65 -2.35 -9.15
CA ALA A 152 7.99 -1.63 -7.94
C ALA A 152 7.35 -2.25 -6.68
N LEU A 153 8.07 -2.18 -5.56
CA LEU A 153 7.56 -2.46 -4.22
C LEU A 153 7.50 -1.14 -3.43
N VAL A 154 6.37 -0.88 -2.79
CA VAL A 154 6.19 0.23 -1.85
C VAL A 154 5.85 -0.33 -0.48
N ILE A 155 6.60 0.07 0.54
CA ILE A 155 6.28 -0.18 1.94
C ILE A 155 5.73 1.14 2.51
N ASP A 156 4.42 1.22 2.60
CA ASP A 156 3.73 2.39 3.13
C ASP A 156 3.82 2.45 4.65
N ASN A 157 3.87 3.67 5.21
CA ASN A 157 4.04 3.92 6.63
C ASN A 157 5.30 3.27 7.25
N TYR A 158 6.38 3.16 6.47
CA TYR A 158 7.64 2.54 6.90
C TYR A 158 8.21 3.20 8.17
N TYR A 159 8.08 4.50 8.32
CA TYR A 159 8.59 5.20 9.50
C TYR A 159 7.86 4.86 10.81
N GLY A 160 6.66 4.25 10.75
CA GLY A 160 5.90 3.84 11.92
C GLY A 160 5.65 4.99 12.92
N GLY A 161 5.26 6.15 12.41
CA GLY A 161 5.09 7.35 13.22
C GLY A 161 6.41 7.91 13.79
N GLY A 162 7.53 7.71 13.08
CA GLY A 162 8.87 8.18 13.49
C GLY A 162 9.64 7.19 14.37
N LYS A 163 9.02 6.10 14.84
CA LYS A 163 9.67 5.12 15.73
C LYS A 163 10.88 4.43 15.10
N VAL A 164 10.87 4.22 13.78
CA VAL A 164 12.00 3.62 13.06
C VAL A 164 13.26 4.46 13.20
N CYS A 165 13.13 5.79 13.26
CA CYS A 165 14.26 6.72 13.39
C CYS A 165 14.79 6.84 14.84
N ASP A 166 14.03 6.43 15.85
CA ASP A 166 14.42 6.48 17.24
C ASP A 166 15.10 5.17 17.68
N ALA A 167 16.41 5.19 17.83
CA ALA A 167 17.20 4.03 18.22
C ALA A 167 16.83 3.41 19.59
N ALA A 168 16.13 4.14 20.45
CA ALA A 168 15.64 3.64 21.74
C ALA A 168 14.42 2.73 21.61
N GLN A 169 13.65 2.85 20.52
CA GLN A 169 12.47 2.01 20.29
C GLN A 169 12.89 0.56 20.01
N ARG A 170 12.31 -0.37 20.77
CA ARG A 170 12.63 -1.81 20.73
C ARG A 170 11.39 -2.69 20.61
N ASP A 171 10.21 -2.10 20.38
CA ASP A 171 9.01 -2.90 20.16
C ASP A 171 9.14 -3.76 18.90
N PRO A 172 8.53 -4.97 18.88
CA PRO A 172 8.70 -5.94 17.78
C PRO A 172 8.39 -5.35 16.41
N ARG A 173 7.35 -4.54 16.32
CA ARG A 173 6.92 -3.89 15.08
C ARG A 173 7.98 -2.94 14.52
N THR A 174 8.58 -2.10 15.37
CA THR A 174 9.64 -1.17 14.95
C THR A 174 10.92 -1.92 14.55
N VAL A 175 11.26 -3.00 15.26
CA VAL A 175 12.41 -3.84 14.91
C VAL A 175 12.20 -4.50 13.56
N ALA A 176 11.02 -5.07 13.30
CA ALA A 176 10.69 -5.71 12.03
C ALA A 176 10.77 -4.71 10.84
N LEU A 177 10.27 -3.49 10.99
CA LEU A 177 10.41 -2.44 9.97
C LEU A 177 11.88 -2.13 9.67
N ARG A 178 12.73 -1.99 10.70
CA ARG A 178 14.17 -1.75 10.49
C ARG A 178 14.86 -2.90 9.80
N ASP A 179 14.51 -4.14 10.15
CA ASP A 179 15.10 -5.33 9.53
C ASP A 179 14.67 -5.46 8.08
N ALA A 180 13.41 -5.19 7.76
CA ALA A 180 12.92 -5.09 6.39
C ALA A 180 13.71 -4.05 5.56
N GLY A 181 13.93 -2.86 6.11
CA GLY A 181 14.75 -1.84 5.46
C GLY A 181 16.19 -2.27 5.23
N LYS A 182 16.80 -3.02 6.15
CA LYS A 182 18.14 -3.59 5.97
C LYS A 182 18.16 -4.64 4.85
N ILE A 183 17.16 -5.51 4.77
CA ILE A 183 17.01 -6.51 3.69
C ILE A 183 17.03 -5.81 2.34
N ILE A 184 16.15 -4.84 2.13
CA ILE A 184 16.06 -4.11 0.86
C ILE A 184 17.35 -3.34 0.56
N LYS A 185 17.88 -2.62 1.54
CA LYS A 185 19.10 -1.82 1.35
C LYS A 185 20.32 -2.65 0.96
N ASN A 186 20.42 -3.87 1.48
CA ASN A 186 21.60 -4.72 1.27
C ASN A 186 21.47 -5.60 0.03
N ASP A 187 20.29 -5.81 -0.50
CA ASP A 187 20.02 -6.58 -1.71
C ASP A 187 20.04 -5.66 -2.95
N THR A 188 21.22 -5.21 -3.31
CA THR A 188 21.42 -4.29 -4.46
C THR A 188 21.32 -4.99 -5.81
N ASP A 189 21.30 -6.31 -5.86
CA ASP A 189 21.14 -7.08 -7.10
C ASP A 189 19.69 -7.08 -7.58
N HIS A 190 18.74 -6.95 -6.65
CA HIS A 190 17.30 -6.99 -6.97
C HIS A 190 16.62 -5.64 -6.79
N TRP A 191 17.09 -4.78 -5.86
CA TRP A 191 16.40 -3.53 -5.52
C TRP A 191 17.24 -2.29 -5.76
N VAL A 192 16.65 -1.33 -6.47
CA VAL A 192 17.06 0.08 -6.42
C VAL A 192 16.12 0.75 -5.43
N SER A 193 16.61 1.12 -4.25
CA SER A 193 15.77 1.57 -3.13
C SER A 193 15.93 3.06 -2.82
N SER A 194 14.85 3.66 -2.32
CA SER A 194 14.81 5.03 -1.80
C SER A 194 13.87 5.09 -0.58
N LEU A 195 14.12 6.07 0.29
CA LEU A 195 13.29 6.41 1.44
C LEU A 195 12.80 7.84 1.35
#